data_847a6e2e4151dc6478ab64b564a49fd3
#
_entry.id   847a6e2e4151dc6478ab64b564a49fd3
#
_cell.length_a   1.000
_cell.length_b   1.000
_cell.length_c   1.000
_cell.angle_alpha   90.00
_cell.angle_beta   90.00
_cell.angle_gamma   90.00
#
_symmetry.space_group_name_H-M   'P 1'
#
loop_
_entity.id
_entity.type
_entity.pdbx_description
1 polymer ?
#
loop_
_entity_poly.entity_id
_entity_poly.type
_entity_poly.pdbx_seq_one_letter_code
_entity_poly.pdbx_strand_id
1 'polypeptide(L)'
;DDLTQYVYGEPVYYYHDDVLIGKFFLSSVMRVGLIHYKLSCISGVGLLDNTQHYGGMYTGQALSDVVADIISGTVEYSIDEAYQSIPVYNWLPIGTRRENLHQLLFVMGLALKKDANGMIRITALTDSDPAEIEESRLFSGGSIDYNTPSTAVSVAEHTYIAFASDETVTLFSGEAAAEDIITPNGAKVSGVLVPFDNPIHDLQIDNGEILESGVNYAVLAQSSDCLLTGQKYTHIVREILRGEAGASKDNTATVTDATLVNLANSENVAERVLAYYSKARTVSNDLVVGTERPGDPISMDDPFGDPMTGIIKSMDINISNLLRAQTEFVEGYTPT
;
A
#
# COMPACT_ATOMS: atom_id res chain seq x y z
N ASP A 1 -2.96 -18.80 32.50
CA ASP A 1 -3.20 -19.34 31.15
C ASP A 1 -1.91 -19.28 30.35
N ASP A 2 -1.67 -20.27 29.51
CA ASP A 2 -0.50 -20.31 28.64
C ASP A 2 -0.87 -19.64 27.29
N LEU A 3 -0.28 -18.46 27.03
CA LEU A 3 -0.56 -17.71 25.81
C LEU A 3 0.19 -18.23 24.59
N THR A 4 1.09 -19.24 24.76
CA THR A 4 1.84 -19.81 23.61
C THR A 4 0.96 -20.66 22.70
N GLN A 5 -0.27 -20.98 23.09
CA GLN A 5 -1.23 -21.70 22.26
C GLN A 5 -1.89 -20.83 21.18
N TYR A 6 -1.80 -19.49 21.29
CA TYR A 6 -2.37 -18.58 20.32
C TYR A 6 -1.55 -18.54 19.04
N VAL A 7 -2.24 -18.45 17.91
CA VAL A 7 -1.64 -18.50 16.58
C VAL A 7 -1.60 -17.15 15.92
N TYR A 8 -0.74 -17.03 14.91
CA TYR A 8 -0.65 -15.85 14.06
C TYR A 8 -2.01 -15.47 13.46
N GLY A 9 -2.33 -14.17 13.49
CA GLY A 9 -3.56 -13.63 12.91
C GLY A 9 -4.79 -13.66 13.83
N GLU A 10 -4.68 -14.20 15.05
CA GLU A 10 -5.79 -14.10 16.02
C GLU A 10 -6.04 -12.66 16.43
N PRO A 11 -7.33 -12.23 16.54
CA PRO A 11 -7.67 -10.86 16.90
C PRO A 11 -7.35 -10.55 18.36
N VAL A 12 -6.70 -9.41 18.58
CA VAL A 12 -6.38 -8.85 19.90
C VAL A 12 -7.04 -7.48 20.01
N TYR A 13 -7.89 -7.32 21.01
CA TYR A 13 -8.57 -6.06 21.29
C TYR A 13 -7.87 -5.33 22.42
N TYR A 14 -7.48 -4.09 22.17
CA TYR A 14 -6.85 -3.25 23.19
C TYR A 14 -7.83 -2.21 23.70
N TYR A 15 -8.02 -2.20 25.03
CA TYR A 15 -8.88 -1.24 25.74
C TYR A 15 -8.04 -0.38 26.69
N HIS A 16 -8.38 0.90 26.78
CA HIS A 16 -7.85 1.83 27.78
C HIS A 16 -9.04 2.53 28.44
N ASP A 17 -9.12 2.44 29.78
CA ASP A 17 -10.26 2.93 30.56
C ASP A 17 -11.63 2.49 30.00
N ASP A 18 -11.76 1.21 29.70
CA ASP A 18 -12.94 0.57 29.09
C ASP A 18 -13.32 1.09 27.69
N VAL A 19 -12.49 1.95 27.08
CA VAL A 19 -12.66 2.42 25.70
C VAL A 19 -11.82 1.56 24.76
N LEU A 20 -12.45 1.03 23.71
CA LEU A 20 -11.74 0.30 22.67
C LEU A 20 -10.82 1.25 21.87
N ILE A 21 -9.52 1.07 22.02
CA ILE A 21 -8.50 1.84 21.29
C ILE A 21 -8.24 1.24 19.92
N GLY A 22 -8.28 -0.10 19.81
CA GLY A 22 -8.13 -0.74 18.51
C GLY A 22 -8.17 -2.26 18.56
N LYS A 23 -8.50 -2.82 17.39
CA LYS A 23 -8.36 -4.24 17.07
C LYS A 23 -7.05 -4.42 16.30
N PHE A 24 -6.25 -5.34 16.76
CA PHE A 24 -4.98 -5.75 16.18
C PHE A 24 -5.00 -7.26 15.94
N PHE A 25 -3.95 -7.77 15.34
CA PHE A 25 -3.81 -9.19 15.05
C PHE A 25 -2.47 -9.69 15.58
N LEU A 26 -2.48 -10.82 16.27
CA LEU A 26 -1.29 -11.37 16.88
C LEU A 26 -0.25 -11.75 15.81
N SER A 27 0.95 -11.20 15.95
CA SER A 27 2.10 -11.53 15.10
C SER A 27 3.04 -12.51 15.79
N SER A 28 3.33 -12.29 17.07
CA SER A 28 4.14 -13.23 17.85
C SER A 28 3.86 -13.14 19.33
N VAL A 29 4.14 -14.24 20.04
CA VAL A 29 4.09 -14.33 21.51
C VAL A 29 5.46 -14.74 21.99
N MET A 30 6.05 -13.96 22.91
CA MET A 30 7.31 -14.29 23.57
C MET A 30 7.06 -14.39 25.07
N ARG A 31 7.41 -15.53 25.66
CA ARG A 31 7.42 -15.68 27.12
C ARG A 31 8.71 -15.10 27.70
N VAL A 32 8.59 -14.05 28.51
CA VAL A 32 9.74 -13.30 29.09
C VAL A 32 9.90 -13.56 30.58
N GLY A 33 9.03 -14.35 31.19
CA GLY A 33 9.07 -14.75 32.60
C GLY A 33 8.10 -15.86 32.91
N LEU A 34 7.97 -16.24 34.20
CA LEU A 34 7.08 -17.32 34.63
C LEU A 34 5.61 -17.06 34.22
N ILE A 35 5.17 -15.83 34.33
CA ILE A 35 3.81 -15.39 34.03
C ILE A 35 3.77 -14.15 33.14
N HIS A 36 4.90 -13.75 32.57
CA HIS A 36 4.99 -12.55 31.73
C HIS A 36 5.18 -12.93 30.27
N TYR A 37 4.39 -12.33 29.42
CA TYR A 37 4.43 -12.49 27.97
C TYR A 37 4.55 -11.13 27.29
N LYS A 38 5.32 -11.10 26.20
CA LYS A 38 5.34 -9.98 25.24
C LYS A 38 4.56 -10.40 24.03
N LEU A 39 3.51 -9.65 23.71
CA LEU A 39 2.73 -9.82 22.49
C LEU A 39 3.18 -8.79 21.47
N SER A 40 3.48 -9.23 20.26
CA SER A 40 3.63 -8.34 19.11
C SER A 40 2.37 -8.48 18.25
N CYS A 41 1.78 -7.37 17.91
CA CYS A 41 0.54 -7.34 17.14
C CYS A 41 0.71 -6.41 15.93
N ILE A 42 0.00 -6.71 14.86
CA ILE A 42 -0.04 -5.93 13.62
C ILE A 42 -1.47 -5.45 13.36
N SER A 43 -1.61 -4.41 12.55
CA SER A 43 -2.92 -3.97 12.07
C SER A 43 -3.46 -4.90 10.98
N GLY A 44 -4.73 -4.74 10.59
CA GLY A 44 -5.29 -5.47 9.45
C GLY A 44 -4.51 -5.26 8.15
N VAL A 45 -3.97 -4.05 7.93
CA VAL A 45 -3.08 -3.79 6.78
C VAL A 45 -1.81 -4.63 6.84
N GLY A 46 -1.26 -4.88 8.06
CA GLY A 46 -0.11 -5.75 8.25
C GLY A 46 -0.36 -7.23 7.91
N LEU A 47 -1.61 -7.70 7.99
CA LEU A 47 -1.94 -9.06 7.55
C LEU A 47 -1.77 -9.23 6.03
N LEU A 48 -1.95 -8.16 5.26
CA LEU A 48 -1.80 -8.18 3.81
C LEU A 48 -0.34 -8.37 3.35
N ASP A 49 0.66 -8.20 4.24
CA ASP A 49 2.07 -8.45 3.94
C ASP A 49 2.41 -9.95 3.83
N ASN A 50 1.59 -10.81 4.43
CA ASN A 50 1.91 -12.24 4.54
C ASN A 50 1.33 -13.11 3.42
N THR A 51 0.60 -12.50 2.51
CA THR A 51 -0.01 -13.20 1.38
C THR A 51 0.32 -12.48 0.08
N GLN A 52 0.57 -13.28 -0.96
CA GLN A 52 0.82 -12.77 -2.29
C GLN A 52 -0.49 -12.42 -3.02
N HIS A 53 -0.42 -11.36 -3.81
CA HIS A 53 -1.35 -11.03 -4.88
C HIS A 53 -0.64 -11.18 -6.22
N TYR A 54 -1.26 -11.90 -7.14
CA TYR A 54 -0.63 -12.22 -8.42
C TYR A 54 -0.79 -11.14 -9.48
N GLY A 55 -1.33 -9.96 -9.09
CA GLY A 55 -1.49 -8.83 -9.96
C GLY A 55 -2.41 -9.08 -11.14
N GLY A 56 -2.26 -8.28 -12.19
CA GLY A 56 -3.11 -8.41 -13.37
C GLY A 56 -2.91 -7.28 -14.37
N MET A 57 -3.55 -7.42 -15.54
CA MET A 57 -3.69 -6.36 -16.52
C MET A 57 -5.12 -5.82 -16.46
N TYR A 58 -5.25 -4.55 -16.10
CA TYR A 58 -6.53 -3.88 -15.97
C TYR A 58 -6.83 -3.03 -17.19
N THR A 59 -8.06 -3.09 -17.66
CA THR A 59 -8.54 -2.43 -18.87
C THR A 59 -9.81 -1.63 -18.65
N GLY A 60 -10.07 -1.22 -17.39
CA GLY A 60 -11.22 -0.46 -16.98
C GLY A 60 -12.11 -1.14 -15.94
N GLN A 61 -11.58 -2.16 -15.25
CA GLN A 61 -12.27 -2.76 -14.10
C GLN A 61 -12.51 -1.72 -13.01
N ALA A 62 -13.62 -1.82 -12.31
CA ALA A 62 -13.94 -0.90 -11.22
C ALA A 62 -12.94 -1.04 -10.06
N LEU A 63 -12.61 0.07 -9.41
CA LEU A 63 -11.72 0.07 -8.25
C LEU A 63 -12.20 -0.92 -7.17
N SER A 64 -13.52 -0.99 -6.93
CA SER A 64 -14.10 -1.94 -5.97
C SER A 64 -13.75 -3.39 -6.27
N ASP A 65 -13.75 -3.77 -7.54
CA ASP A 65 -13.47 -5.14 -7.97
C ASP A 65 -11.98 -5.47 -7.79
N VAL A 66 -11.11 -4.53 -8.17
CA VAL A 66 -9.66 -4.69 -8.03
C VAL A 66 -9.25 -4.73 -6.56
N VAL A 67 -9.83 -3.89 -5.70
CA VAL A 67 -9.60 -3.92 -4.25
C VAL A 67 -10.11 -5.23 -3.64
N ALA A 68 -11.28 -5.72 -4.07
CA ALA A 68 -11.83 -6.99 -3.59
C ALA A 68 -10.90 -8.16 -3.91
N ASP A 69 -10.32 -8.18 -5.09
CA ASP A 69 -9.34 -9.19 -5.51
C ASP A 69 -8.04 -9.09 -4.68
N ILE A 70 -7.50 -7.89 -4.55
CA ILE A 70 -6.28 -7.67 -3.76
C ILE A 70 -6.48 -8.08 -2.30
N ILE A 71 -7.57 -7.69 -1.65
CA ILE A 71 -7.81 -7.98 -0.23
C ILE A 71 -8.25 -9.43 -0.02
N SER A 72 -9.05 -9.98 -0.94
CA SER A 72 -9.49 -11.40 -0.97
C SER A 72 -9.92 -11.95 0.39
N GLY A 73 -10.74 -11.18 1.14
CA GLY A 73 -11.27 -11.63 2.43
C GLY A 73 -10.29 -11.67 3.60
N THR A 74 -9.04 -11.21 3.42
CA THR A 74 -8.02 -11.19 4.49
C THR A 74 -8.40 -10.25 5.63
N VAL A 75 -9.03 -9.11 5.30
CA VAL A 75 -9.46 -8.10 6.27
C VAL A 75 -10.80 -7.49 5.87
N GLU A 76 -11.52 -6.98 6.87
CA GLU A 76 -12.74 -6.20 6.64
C GLU A 76 -12.37 -4.80 6.12
N TYR A 77 -13.07 -4.34 5.07
CA TYR A 77 -12.84 -3.04 4.49
C TYR A 77 -14.11 -2.40 3.96
N SER A 78 -14.04 -1.10 3.73
CA SER A 78 -15.04 -0.33 3.00
C SER A 78 -14.36 0.65 2.05
N ILE A 79 -15.04 0.99 0.96
CA ILE A 79 -14.61 2.03 0.01
C ILE A 79 -15.71 3.07 -0.02
N ASP A 80 -15.36 4.35 0.10
CA ASP A 80 -16.33 5.43 -0.04
C ASP A 80 -17.01 5.36 -1.41
N GLU A 81 -18.33 5.53 -1.43
CA GLU A 81 -19.18 5.30 -2.62
C GLU A 81 -18.70 6.09 -3.86
N ALA A 82 -18.19 7.30 -3.64
CA ALA A 82 -17.68 8.15 -4.71
C ALA A 82 -16.51 7.55 -5.51
N TYR A 83 -15.80 6.57 -4.95
CA TYR A 83 -14.58 6.02 -5.57
C TYR A 83 -14.76 4.60 -6.10
N GLN A 84 -15.82 3.89 -5.72
CA GLN A 84 -16.02 2.48 -6.03
C GLN A 84 -15.97 2.16 -7.53
N SER A 85 -16.50 3.06 -8.36
CA SER A 85 -16.63 2.88 -9.81
C SER A 85 -15.49 3.46 -10.64
N ILE A 86 -14.43 4.01 -10.00
CA ILE A 86 -13.29 4.55 -10.74
C ILE A 86 -12.62 3.42 -11.55
N PRO A 87 -12.41 3.60 -12.86
CA PRO A 87 -11.80 2.56 -13.67
C PRO A 87 -10.29 2.47 -13.44
N VAL A 88 -9.80 1.25 -13.30
CA VAL A 88 -8.37 0.92 -13.17
C VAL A 88 -7.84 0.47 -14.51
N TYR A 89 -6.68 0.97 -14.88
CA TYR A 89 -5.98 0.62 -16.11
C TYR A 89 -4.53 0.29 -15.84
N ASN A 90 -3.92 -0.46 -16.76
CA ASN A 90 -2.52 -0.86 -16.75
C ASN A 90 -2.20 -2.10 -15.92
N TRP A 91 -0.94 -2.37 -15.78
CA TRP A 91 -0.39 -3.59 -15.23
C TRP A 91 -0.05 -3.45 -13.76
N LEU A 92 -0.38 -4.48 -12.97
CA LEU A 92 0.02 -4.64 -11.60
C LEU A 92 0.87 -5.93 -11.49
N PRO A 93 2.12 -5.86 -11.00
CA PRO A 93 2.99 -7.03 -10.88
C PRO A 93 2.56 -7.98 -9.76
N ILE A 94 3.22 -9.14 -9.68
CA ILE A 94 3.16 -9.98 -8.48
C ILE A 94 3.83 -9.24 -7.33
N GLY A 95 3.15 -9.21 -6.18
CA GLY A 95 3.66 -8.57 -4.97
C GLY A 95 2.86 -9.00 -3.75
N THR A 96 3.20 -8.49 -2.57
CA THR A 96 2.32 -8.67 -1.41
C THR A 96 0.99 -7.95 -1.66
N ARG A 97 -0.09 -8.44 -1.03
CA ARG A 97 -1.39 -7.75 -1.13
C ARG A 97 -1.30 -6.30 -0.65
N ARG A 98 -0.46 -6.03 0.34
CA ARG A 98 -0.23 -4.67 0.84
C ARG A 98 0.47 -3.78 -0.18
N GLU A 99 1.55 -4.25 -0.81
CA GLU A 99 2.27 -3.50 -1.85
C GLU A 99 1.34 -3.15 -3.01
N ASN A 100 0.58 -4.13 -3.49
CA ASN A 100 -0.35 -3.95 -4.60
C ASN A 100 -1.51 -3.00 -4.24
N LEU A 101 -2.05 -3.11 -3.01
CA LEU A 101 -3.05 -2.17 -2.52
C LEU A 101 -2.50 -0.75 -2.42
N HIS A 102 -1.29 -0.58 -1.87
CA HIS A 102 -0.65 0.74 -1.76
C HIS A 102 -0.37 1.34 -3.14
N GLN A 103 0.13 0.55 -4.10
CA GLN A 103 0.36 1.03 -5.46
C GLN A 103 -0.93 1.50 -6.13
N LEU A 104 -2.01 0.72 -5.99
CA LEU A 104 -3.33 1.08 -6.50
C LEU A 104 -3.83 2.39 -5.89
N LEU A 105 -3.82 2.48 -4.56
CA LEU A 105 -4.33 3.66 -3.86
C LEU A 105 -3.47 4.91 -4.09
N PHE A 106 -2.15 4.74 -4.18
CA PHE A 106 -1.23 5.83 -4.54
C PHE A 106 -1.63 6.46 -5.89
N VAL A 107 -1.85 5.64 -6.90
CA VAL A 107 -2.23 6.15 -8.24
C VAL A 107 -3.60 6.81 -8.23
N MET A 108 -4.54 6.28 -7.44
CA MET A 108 -5.91 6.84 -7.31
C MET A 108 -6.00 8.07 -6.38
N GLY A 109 -4.94 8.40 -5.65
CA GLY A 109 -4.96 9.48 -4.64
C GLY A 109 -5.80 9.16 -3.41
N LEU A 110 -5.89 7.89 -3.08
CA LEU A 110 -6.66 7.41 -1.93
C LEU A 110 -5.75 6.95 -0.79
N ALA A 111 -6.27 6.95 0.41
CA ALA A 111 -5.58 6.54 1.62
C ALA A 111 -6.35 5.46 2.38
N LEU A 112 -5.63 4.73 3.22
CA LEU A 112 -6.19 3.78 4.17
C LEU A 112 -6.38 4.49 5.51
N LYS A 113 -7.61 4.61 5.96
CA LYS A 113 -7.95 4.98 7.34
C LYS A 113 -8.43 3.75 8.08
N LYS A 114 -8.13 3.64 9.36
CA LYS A 114 -8.52 2.51 10.20
C LYS A 114 -9.42 3.00 11.32
N ASP A 115 -10.54 2.33 11.55
CA ASP A 115 -11.37 2.55 12.72
C ASP A 115 -10.90 1.74 13.94
N ALA A 116 -11.51 1.97 15.11
CA ALA A 116 -11.18 1.25 16.33
C ALA A 116 -11.51 -0.26 16.24
N ASN A 117 -12.46 -0.66 15.41
CA ASN A 117 -12.83 -2.06 15.19
C ASN A 117 -11.86 -2.78 14.22
N GLY A 118 -10.88 -2.06 13.69
CA GLY A 118 -9.88 -2.61 12.78
C GLY A 118 -10.34 -2.72 11.34
N MET A 119 -11.53 -2.22 11.00
CA MET A 119 -11.98 -2.12 9.61
C MET A 119 -11.15 -1.06 8.87
N ILE A 120 -10.74 -1.40 7.66
CA ILE A 120 -10.00 -0.49 6.78
C ILE A 120 -11.01 0.29 5.94
N ARG A 121 -10.94 1.62 6.00
CA ARG A 121 -11.70 2.49 5.12
C ARG A 121 -10.78 3.08 4.06
N ILE A 122 -11.14 2.89 2.80
CA ILE A 122 -10.48 3.48 1.64
C ILE A 122 -11.22 4.77 1.28
N THR A 123 -10.52 5.90 1.39
CA THR A 123 -11.07 7.24 1.23
C THR A 123 -10.00 8.20 0.73
N ALA A 124 -10.37 9.36 0.21
CA ALA A 124 -9.39 10.42 -0.01
C ALA A 124 -8.90 11.01 1.32
N LEU A 125 -7.68 11.53 1.32
CA LEU A 125 -7.27 12.48 2.35
C LEU A 125 -8.09 13.75 2.10
N THR A 126 -8.96 14.08 3.03
CA THR A 126 -9.88 15.22 2.86
C THR A 126 -9.25 16.51 3.38
N ASP A 127 -9.47 17.58 2.65
CA ASP A 127 -9.32 18.95 3.13
C ASP A 127 -10.49 19.26 4.08
N SER A 128 -10.40 18.72 5.30
CA SER A 128 -11.32 19.06 6.38
C SER A 128 -10.73 20.18 7.23
N ASP A 129 -11.57 20.93 7.93
CA ASP A 129 -11.10 21.94 8.87
C ASP A 129 -10.09 21.29 9.83
N PRO A 130 -8.89 21.87 10.02
CA PRO A 130 -7.88 21.32 10.89
C PRO A 130 -8.39 21.19 12.33
N ALA A 131 -8.18 20.04 12.93
CA ALA A 131 -8.45 19.84 14.35
C ALA A 131 -7.42 20.62 15.18
N GLU A 132 -7.90 21.44 16.13
CA GLU A 132 -7.01 22.18 17.03
C GLU A 132 -6.43 21.26 18.10
N ILE A 133 -5.11 21.27 18.23
CA ILE A 133 -4.38 20.63 19.32
C ILE A 133 -3.99 21.70 20.33
N GLU A 134 -4.68 21.70 21.48
CA GLU A 134 -4.43 22.65 22.55
C GLU A 134 -2.99 22.52 23.09
N GLU A 135 -2.37 23.66 23.48
CA GLU A 135 -1.03 23.72 24.11
C GLU A 135 -0.91 22.80 25.32
N SER A 136 -1.98 22.67 26.11
CA SER A 136 -2.03 21.81 27.31
C SER A 136 -1.79 20.32 27.01
N ARG A 137 -1.92 19.89 25.76
CA ARG A 137 -1.68 18.53 25.28
C ARG A 137 -0.28 18.32 24.70
N LEU A 138 0.48 19.39 24.45
CA LEU A 138 1.83 19.35 23.90
C LEU A 138 2.88 19.20 25.01
N PHE A 139 3.92 18.43 24.73
CA PHE A 139 5.09 18.33 25.60
C PHE A 139 6.20 19.26 25.09
N SER A 140 6.99 19.78 26.00
CA SER A 140 8.19 20.57 25.65
C SER A 140 9.26 19.68 25.01
N GLY A 141 10.07 20.23 24.11
CA GLY A 141 11.26 19.56 23.57
C GLY A 141 11.08 18.99 22.16
N GLY A 142 10.09 19.44 21.42
CA GLY A 142 9.94 19.14 19.99
C GLY A 142 11.04 19.74 19.11
N SER A 143 11.08 19.38 17.84
CA SER A 143 12.04 19.85 16.84
C SER A 143 11.38 20.17 15.51
N ILE A 144 12.07 21.00 14.72
CA ILE A 144 11.68 21.31 13.35
C ILE A 144 12.83 20.93 12.42
N ASP A 145 12.55 20.05 11.47
CA ASP A 145 13.47 19.70 10.40
C ASP A 145 13.15 20.52 9.16
N TYR A 146 14.15 21.20 8.63
CA TYR A 146 14.08 21.96 7.40
C TYR A 146 14.67 21.14 6.25
N ASN A 147 13.80 20.48 5.49
CA ASN A 147 14.21 19.71 4.34
C ASN A 147 14.37 20.60 3.10
N THR A 148 15.18 20.17 2.15
CA THR A 148 15.22 20.82 0.84
C THR A 148 13.97 20.44 0.07
N PRO A 149 13.06 21.39 -0.25
CA PRO A 149 11.82 21.06 -0.95
C PRO A 149 12.09 20.63 -2.39
N SER A 150 11.32 19.69 -2.89
CA SER A 150 11.35 19.38 -4.32
C SER A 150 10.69 20.49 -5.11
N THR A 151 11.37 20.93 -6.16
CA THR A 151 10.90 22.00 -7.07
C THR A 151 10.29 21.45 -8.35
N ALA A 152 10.45 20.14 -8.56
CA ALA A 152 9.88 19.41 -9.69
C ALA A 152 9.64 17.95 -9.33
N VAL A 153 8.81 17.29 -10.13
CA VAL A 153 8.55 15.84 -10.05
C VAL A 153 8.63 15.26 -11.46
N SER A 154 9.38 14.18 -11.62
CA SER A 154 9.39 13.35 -12.82
C SER A 154 8.53 12.10 -12.55
N VAL A 155 7.57 11.83 -13.40
CA VAL A 155 6.66 10.68 -13.31
C VAL A 155 6.77 9.86 -14.59
N ALA A 156 7.03 8.56 -14.45
CA ALA A 156 7.02 7.62 -15.55
C ALA A 156 5.58 7.17 -15.85
N GLU A 157 5.13 7.41 -17.08
CA GLU A 157 3.90 6.85 -17.63
C GLU A 157 4.20 5.51 -18.29
N HIS A 158 3.45 4.51 -17.95
CA HIS A 158 3.57 3.17 -18.49
C HIS A 158 2.44 2.88 -19.47
N THR A 159 2.78 2.22 -20.60
CA THR A 159 1.82 1.73 -21.57
C THR A 159 2.19 0.31 -21.94
N TYR A 160 1.24 -0.61 -21.84
CA TYR A 160 1.41 -2.01 -22.19
C TYR A 160 0.51 -2.34 -23.37
N ILE A 161 1.11 -2.79 -24.49
CA ILE A 161 0.40 -3.06 -25.73
C ILE A 161 0.57 -4.54 -26.07
N ALA A 162 -0.54 -5.28 -26.10
CA ALA A 162 -0.56 -6.64 -26.62
C ALA A 162 -0.41 -6.61 -28.15
N PHE A 163 0.15 -7.67 -28.72
CA PHE A 163 0.26 -7.89 -30.19
C PHE A 163 1.04 -6.79 -30.95
N ALA A 164 1.82 -5.97 -30.26
CA ALA A 164 2.72 -5.01 -30.93
C ALA A 164 4.04 -5.65 -31.35
N SER A 165 4.33 -6.86 -30.87
CA SER A 165 5.50 -7.67 -31.22
C SER A 165 5.09 -9.13 -31.26
N ASP A 166 5.66 -9.89 -32.18
CA ASP A 166 5.52 -11.35 -32.29
C ASP A 166 6.62 -12.10 -31.50
N GLU A 167 7.31 -11.42 -30.59
CA GLU A 167 8.39 -12.02 -29.81
C GLU A 167 7.85 -13.06 -28.83
N THR A 168 8.10 -14.33 -29.15
CA THR A 168 7.78 -15.46 -28.27
C THR A 168 8.93 -15.71 -27.31
N VAL A 169 8.63 -15.85 -26.03
CA VAL A 169 9.60 -16.16 -24.97
C VAL A 169 9.29 -17.48 -24.31
N THR A 170 10.34 -18.20 -23.92
CA THR A 170 10.23 -19.40 -23.10
C THR A 170 10.06 -18.98 -21.65
N LEU A 171 8.98 -19.42 -21.03
CA LEU A 171 8.61 -19.13 -19.64
C LEU A 171 8.96 -20.27 -18.70
N PHE A 172 8.86 -21.52 -19.21
CA PHE A 172 9.25 -22.72 -18.47
C PHE A 172 9.66 -23.81 -19.46
N SER A 173 10.65 -24.62 -19.08
CA SER A 173 11.11 -25.77 -19.88
C SER A 173 11.64 -26.85 -18.96
N GLY A 174 11.14 -28.08 -19.09
CA GLY A 174 11.57 -29.24 -18.33
C GLY A 174 10.44 -29.95 -17.59
N GLU A 175 10.78 -30.63 -16.52
CA GLU A 175 9.82 -31.40 -15.70
C GLU A 175 8.98 -30.46 -14.83
N ALA A 176 7.65 -30.54 -14.96
CA ALA A 176 6.71 -29.93 -14.04
C ALA A 176 6.39 -30.95 -12.92
N ALA A 177 6.92 -30.70 -11.72
CA ALA A 177 6.74 -31.59 -10.58
C ALA A 177 5.30 -31.59 -10.05
N ALA A 178 4.87 -32.71 -9.47
CA ALA A 178 3.58 -32.82 -8.82
C ALA A 178 3.68 -32.34 -7.36
N GLU A 179 3.42 -31.05 -7.13
CA GLU A 179 3.31 -30.50 -5.78
C GLU A 179 1.86 -30.10 -5.49
N ASP A 180 1.40 -30.35 -4.27
CA ASP A 180 0.08 -29.88 -3.82
C ASP A 180 0.16 -28.37 -3.55
N ILE A 181 -0.42 -27.58 -4.43
CA ILE A 181 -0.42 -26.12 -4.33
C ILE A 181 -1.84 -25.57 -4.24
N ILE A 182 -1.94 -24.37 -3.72
CA ILE A 182 -3.14 -23.53 -3.83
C ILE A 182 -2.87 -22.53 -4.95
N THR A 183 -3.72 -22.53 -5.98
CA THR A 183 -3.60 -21.61 -7.10
C THR A 183 -3.93 -20.16 -6.67
N PRO A 184 -3.54 -19.15 -7.45
CA PRO A 184 -3.93 -17.76 -7.21
C PRO A 184 -5.44 -17.55 -7.02
N ASN A 185 -6.29 -18.31 -7.70
CA ASN A 185 -7.75 -18.28 -7.54
C ASN A 185 -8.26 -19.16 -6.38
N GLY A 186 -7.36 -19.76 -5.59
CA GLY A 186 -7.71 -20.51 -4.38
C GLY A 186 -8.08 -21.99 -4.62
N ALA A 187 -7.92 -22.52 -5.83
CA ALA A 187 -8.13 -23.94 -6.11
C ALA A 187 -6.97 -24.77 -5.59
N LYS A 188 -7.25 -25.95 -5.00
CA LYS A 188 -6.22 -26.94 -4.66
C LYS A 188 -5.98 -27.84 -5.85
N VAL A 189 -4.75 -27.84 -6.34
CA VAL A 189 -4.33 -28.64 -7.49
C VAL A 189 -2.98 -29.29 -7.23
N SER A 190 -2.67 -30.34 -7.98
CA SER A 190 -1.33 -30.92 -8.03
C SER A 190 -0.64 -30.42 -9.29
N GLY A 191 0.46 -29.67 -9.13
CA GLY A 191 1.15 -29.04 -10.25
C GLY A 191 2.26 -28.11 -9.82
N VAL A 192 2.71 -27.24 -10.73
CA VAL A 192 3.73 -26.22 -10.47
C VAL A 192 3.23 -24.84 -10.86
N LEU A 193 3.46 -23.86 -9.98
CA LEU A 193 3.21 -22.44 -10.27
C LEU A 193 4.46 -21.81 -10.89
N VAL A 194 4.29 -21.24 -12.06
CA VAL A 194 5.34 -20.52 -12.82
C VAL A 194 5.01 -19.04 -12.84
N PRO A 195 5.67 -18.19 -12.04
CA PRO A 195 5.50 -16.75 -12.06
C PRO A 195 6.24 -16.12 -13.23
N PHE A 196 5.77 -14.97 -13.71
CA PHE A 196 6.39 -14.20 -14.76
C PHE A 196 6.83 -12.82 -14.24
N ASP A 197 8.01 -12.37 -14.66
CA ASP A 197 8.56 -11.04 -14.29
C ASP A 197 7.93 -9.89 -15.08
N ASN A 198 7.30 -10.20 -16.22
CA ASN A 198 6.64 -9.23 -17.09
C ASN A 198 5.26 -9.76 -17.48
N PRO A 199 4.31 -8.90 -17.84
CA PRO A 199 3.02 -9.36 -18.31
C PRO A 199 3.14 -10.13 -19.63
N ILE A 200 2.49 -11.28 -19.67
CA ILE A 200 2.54 -12.22 -20.80
C ILE A 200 1.10 -12.45 -21.31
N HIS A 201 0.96 -12.63 -22.59
CA HIS A 201 -0.26 -13.05 -23.27
C HIS A 201 0.00 -14.23 -24.20
N ASP A 202 -1.04 -14.83 -24.77
CA ASP A 202 -0.98 -15.94 -25.74
C ASP A 202 -0.09 -17.10 -25.27
N LEU A 203 -0.36 -17.58 -24.07
CA LEU A 203 0.34 -18.74 -23.51
C LEU A 203 0.10 -19.97 -24.37
N GLN A 204 1.17 -20.70 -24.68
CA GLN A 204 1.15 -21.99 -25.36
C GLN A 204 1.97 -22.99 -24.58
N ILE A 205 1.54 -24.24 -24.56
CA ILE A 205 2.23 -25.31 -23.89
C ILE A 205 2.37 -26.53 -24.80
N ASP A 206 3.56 -27.05 -24.89
CA ASP A 206 3.88 -28.32 -25.53
C ASP A 206 4.14 -29.38 -24.46
N ASN A 207 3.60 -30.58 -24.67
CA ASN A 207 3.73 -31.75 -23.76
C ASN A 207 3.29 -31.50 -22.31
N GLY A 208 2.23 -30.69 -22.12
CA GLY A 208 1.69 -30.39 -20.80
C GLY A 208 0.26 -29.85 -20.86
N GLU A 209 -0.23 -29.39 -19.72
CA GLU A 209 -1.53 -28.77 -19.56
C GLU A 209 -1.42 -27.56 -18.66
N ILE A 210 -2.07 -26.45 -19.02
CA ILE A 210 -2.23 -25.26 -18.17
C ILE A 210 -3.53 -25.42 -17.38
N LEU A 211 -3.43 -25.57 -16.06
CA LEU A 211 -4.58 -25.71 -15.16
C LEU A 211 -5.23 -24.35 -14.86
N GLU A 212 -4.40 -23.32 -14.72
CA GLU A 212 -4.83 -21.94 -14.46
C GLU A 212 -3.79 -20.96 -15.00
N SER A 213 -4.18 -19.80 -15.44
CA SER A 213 -3.24 -18.77 -15.86
C SER A 213 -3.78 -17.37 -15.69
N GLY A 214 -2.86 -16.42 -15.50
CA GLY A 214 -3.06 -14.98 -15.57
C GLY A 214 -1.97 -14.34 -16.43
N VAL A 215 -1.95 -13.03 -16.49
CA VAL A 215 -0.89 -12.32 -17.23
C VAL A 215 0.49 -12.40 -16.55
N ASN A 216 0.53 -12.75 -15.27
CA ASN A 216 1.74 -12.78 -14.46
C ASN A 216 2.14 -14.20 -14.04
N TYR A 217 1.37 -15.22 -14.38
CA TYR A 217 1.66 -16.59 -13.96
C TYR A 217 0.96 -17.64 -14.82
N ALA A 218 1.42 -18.87 -14.72
CA ALA A 218 0.69 -20.08 -15.13
C ALA A 218 0.84 -21.16 -14.07
N VAL A 219 -0.19 -22.00 -13.91
CA VAL A 219 -0.15 -23.22 -13.13
C VAL A 219 -0.18 -24.39 -14.10
N LEU A 220 0.87 -25.20 -14.05
CA LEU A 220 1.04 -26.34 -14.96
C LEU A 220 0.69 -27.64 -14.25
N ALA A 221 -0.01 -28.54 -14.95
CA ALA A 221 -0.16 -29.91 -14.50
C ALA A 221 1.18 -30.65 -14.53
N GLN A 222 1.28 -31.75 -13.76
CA GLN A 222 2.46 -32.59 -13.78
C GLN A 222 2.80 -33.06 -15.21
N SER A 223 4.07 -32.91 -15.59
CA SER A 223 4.61 -33.42 -16.84
C SER A 223 6.09 -33.75 -16.69
N SER A 224 6.54 -34.81 -17.37
CA SER A 224 7.96 -35.20 -17.36
C SER A 224 8.85 -34.26 -18.20
N ASP A 225 8.28 -33.60 -19.17
CA ASP A 225 8.99 -32.66 -20.06
C ASP A 225 7.94 -31.77 -20.75
N CYS A 226 7.85 -30.51 -20.34
CA CYS A 226 6.96 -29.56 -20.98
C CYS A 226 7.68 -28.26 -21.33
N LEU A 227 7.14 -27.56 -22.33
CA LEU A 227 7.62 -26.26 -22.76
C LEU A 227 6.47 -25.26 -22.74
N LEU A 228 6.54 -24.29 -21.82
CA LEU A 228 5.61 -23.17 -21.77
C LEU A 228 6.23 -21.96 -22.47
N THR A 229 5.53 -21.41 -23.41
CA THR A 229 5.90 -20.19 -24.12
C THR A 229 4.77 -19.15 -24.05
N GLY A 230 5.07 -17.90 -24.35
CA GLY A 230 4.09 -16.84 -24.43
C GLY A 230 4.68 -15.60 -25.11
N GLN A 231 3.85 -14.59 -25.31
CA GLN A 231 4.22 -13.32 -25.92
C GLN A 231 4.26 -12.21 -24.88
N LYS A 232 5.31 -11.38 -24.90
CA LYS A 232 5.41 -10.21 -24.02
C LYS A 232 4.52 -9.09 -24.52
N TYR A 233 3.92 -8.36 -23.58
CA TYR A 233 3.42 -7.04 -23.90
C TYR A 233 4.58 -6.11 -24.25
N THR A 234 4.40 -5.30 -25.30
CA THR A 234 5.34 -4.19 -25.55
C THR A 234 5.15 -3.13 -24.49
N HIS A 235 6.20 -2.89 -23.71
CA HIS A 235 6.18 -1.90 -22.63
C HIS A 235 6.86 -0.61 -23.08
N ILE A 236 6.12 0.48 -23.07
CA ILE A 236 6.59 1.83 -23.42
C ILE A 236 6.55 2.69 -22.18
N VAL A 237 7.65 3.37 -21.89
CA VAL A 237 7.76 4.31 -20.77
C VAL A 237 7.97 5.71 -21.35
N ARG A 238 7.17 6.67 -20.88
CA ARG A 238 7.34 8.09 -21.17
C ARG A 238 7.43 8.85 -19.86
N GLU A 239 8.41 9.71 -19.71
CA GLU A 239 8.52 10.58 -18.54
C GLU A 239 7.81 11.90 -18.79
N ILE A 240 7.03 12.34 -17.80
CA ILE A 240 6.51 13.70 -17.71
C ILE A 240 7.21 14.41 -16.56
N LEU A 241 7.50 15.68 -16.76
CA LEU A 241 8.12 16.53 -15.75
C LEU A 241 7.16 17.67 -15.38
N ARG A 242 6.83 17.77 -14.11
CA ARG A 242 6.06 18.86 -13.52
C ARG A 242 6.93 19.62 -12.53
N GLY A 243 6.81 20.94 -12.50
CA GLY A 243 7.56 21.79 -11.57
C GLY A 243 6.88 23.13 -11.38
N GLU A 244 7.28 23.85 -10.35
CA GLU A 244 6.85 25.22 -10.13
C GLU A 244 7.35 26.11 -11.26
N ALA A 245 6.48 27.06 -11.68
CA ALA A 245 6.81 27.96 -12.76
C ALA A 245 8.01 28.85 -12.40
N GLY A 246 9.08 28.75 -13.21
CA GLY A 246 10.32 29.52 -13.00
C GLY A 246 11.26 29.01 -11.94
N ALA A 247 10.95 27.92 -11.25
CA ALA A 247 11.86 27.28 -10.31
C ALA A 247 12.96 26.47 -11.02
N SER A 248 14.11 26.33 -10.34
CA SER A 248 15.16 25.39 -10.77
C SER A 248 14.62 23.96 -10.64
N LYS A 249 15.02 23.08 -11.56
CA LYS A 249 14.69 21.65 -11.55
C LYS A 249 15.78 20.80 -10.89
N ASP A 250 16.66 21.42 -10.12
CA ASP A 250 17.82 20.75 -9.54
C ASP A 250 17.45 19.76 -8.42
N ASN A 251 16.28 19.96 -7.78
CA ASN A 251 15.73 19.03 -6.79
C ASN A 251 14.43 18.42 -7.31
N THR A 252 14.54 17.34 -8.08
CA THR A 252 13.40 16.64 -8.68
C THR A 252 13.12 15.34 -7.93
N ALA A 253 11.89 15.19 -7.40
CA ALA A 253 11.40 13.90 -6.94
C ALA A 253 11.03 13.01 -8.15
N THR A 254 11.20 11.69 -8.03
CA THR A 254 10.94 10.75 -9.12
C THR A 254 9.93 9.67 -8.71
N VAL A 255 9.04 9.32 -9.63
CA VAL A 255 8.09 8.20 -9.53
C VAL A 255 8.28 7.34 -10.76
N THR A 256 8.96 6.20 -10.63
CA THR A 256 9.35 5.32 -11.74
C THR A 256 8.66 3.97 -11.74
N ASP A 257 8.37 3.42 -10.56
CA ASP A 257 7.97 2.01 -10.42
C ASP A 257 6.46 1.80 -10.24
N ALA A 258 5.67 2.88 -10.34
CA ALA A 258 4.23 2.83 -10.22
C ALA A 258 3.59 2.44 -11.56
N THR A 259 3.57 1.15 -11.88
CA THR A 259 3.16 0.59 -13.19
C THR A 259 1.71 0.86 -13.59
N LEU A 260 0.85 1.24 -12.64
CA LEU A 260 -0.53 1.69 -12.90
C LEU A 260 -0.61 3.16 -13.36
N VAL A 261 0.51 3.92 -13.29
CA VAL A 261 0.55 5.29 -13.82
C VAL A 261 0.50 5.23 -15.35
N ASN A 262 -0.40 5.99 -15.93
CA ASN A 262 -0.64 6.06 -17.36
C ASN A 262 -1.00 7.50 -17.78
N LEU A 263 -1.20 7.70 -19.08
CA LEU A 263 -1.52 9.01 -19.65
C LEU A 263 -2.73 9.71 -18.99
N ALA A 264 -3.71 8.94 -18.47
CA ALA A 264 -4.93 9.51 -17.91
C ALA A 264 -4.77 10.00 -16.45
N ASN A 265 -3.77 9.49 -15.70
CA ASN A 265 -3.63 9.78 -14.27
C ASN A 265 -2.27 10.39 -13.88
N SER A 266 -1.29 10.38 -14.76
CA SER A 266 0.09 10.82 -14.48
C SER A 266 0.18 12.27 -14.02
N GLU A 267 -0.62 13.17 -14.59
CA GLU A 267 -0.68 14.58 -14.20
C GLU A 267 -1.13 14.72 -12.75
N ASN A 268 -2.22 14.06 -12.37
CA ASN A 268 -2.76 14.09 -11.02
C ASN A 268 -1.77 13.48 -10.01
N VAL A 269 -1.07 12.41 -10.39
CA VAL A 269 -0.01 11.82 -9.56
C VAL A 269 1.11 12.83 -9.36
N ALA A 270 1.58 13.47 -10.43
CA ALA A 270 2.65 14.46 -10.37
C ALA A 270 2.28 15.66 -9.49
N GLU A 271 1.06 16.16 -9.61
CA GLU A 271 0.55 17.28 -8.78
C GLU A 271 0.53 16.92 -7.29
N ARG A 272 -0.01 15.77 -6.92
CA ARG A 272 -0.04 15.32 -5.52
C ARG A 272 1.35 15.10 -4.94
N VAL A 273 2.24 14.47 -5.70
CA VAL A 273 3.62 14.24 -5.27
C VAL A 273 4.37 15.57 -5.10
N LEU A 274 4.20 16.51 -6.04
CA LEU A 274 4.82 17.83 -5.93
C LEU A 274 4.25 18.62 -4.73
N ALA A 275 2.93 18.61 -4.54
CA ALA A 275 2.27 19.27 -3.42
C ALA A 275 2.83 18.80 -2.06
N TYR A 276 3.11 17.51 -1.91
CA TYR A 276 3.69 16.95 -0.70
C TYR A 276 5.18 17.28 -0.56
N TYR A 277 6.00 16.97 -1.57
CA TYR A 277 7.45 17.11 -1.48
C TYR A 277 7.96 18.56 -1.65
N SER A 278 7.09 19.50 -2.04
CA SER A 278 7.39 20.94 -2.00
C SER A 278 7.39 21.51 -0.58
N LYS A 279 6.92 20.76 0.43
CA LYS A 279 6.91 21.22 1.82
C LYS A 279 8.27 21.00 2.48
N ALA A 280 8.83 22.07 3.01
CA ALA A 280 10.18 22.08 3.55
C ALA A 280 10.25 21.76 5.05
N ARG A 281 9.16 21.93 5.79
CA ARG A 281 9.16 21.81 7.25
C ARG A 281 8.43 20.54 7.71
N THR A 282 9.17 19.72 8.48
CA THR A 282 8.61 18.62 9.25
C THR A 282 8.77 18.94 10.73
N VAL A 283 7.66 18.98 11.44
CA VAL A 283 7.65 19.28 12.88
C VAL A 283 7.47 17.97 13.65
N SER A 284 8.34 17.72 14.62
CA SER A 284 8.24 16.59 15.55
C SER A 284 7.89 17.10 16.93
N ASN A 285 6.83 16.59 17.51
CA ASN A 285 6.47 16.90 18.90
C ASN A 285 5.77 15.72 19.56
N ASP A 286 5.91 15.64 20.87
CA ASP A 286 5.15 14.70 21.69
C ASP A 286 3.84 15.34 22.14
N LEU A 287 2.76 14.58 22.08
CA LEU A 287 1.46 15.06 22.51
C LEU A 287 0.66 13.98 23.28
N VAL A 288 -0.32 14.41 24.05
CA VAL A 288 -1.37 13.54 24.60
C VAL A 288 -2.37 13.29 23.49
N VAL A 289 -2.52 12.02 23.09
CA VAL A 289 -3.38 11.61 21.96
C VAL A 289 -4.85 11.78 22.32
N GLY A 290 -5.59 12.40 21.43
CA GLY A 290 -7.05 12.43 21.44
C GLY A 290 -7.64 11.53 20.34
N THR A 291 -8.41 12.13 19.47
CA THR A 291 -9.04 11.44 18.33
C THR A 291 -8.22 11.47 17.04
N GLU A 292 -7.14 12.25 17.03
CA GLU A 292 -6.28 12.47 15.87
C GLU A 292 -5.60 11.17 15.42
N ARG A 293 -5.43 11.05 14.11
CA ARG A 293 -4.78 9.89 13.46
C ARG A 293 -3.86 10.37 12.33
N PRO A 294 -2.87 9.58 11.93
CA PRO A 294 -2.10 9.86 10.72
C PRO A 294 -3.01 10.12 9.51
N GLY A 295 -2.71 11.20 8.79
CA GLY A 295 -3.52 11.69 7.67
C GLY A 295 -4.57 12.73 8.04
N ASP A 296 -4.76 13.05 9.33
CA ASP A 296 -5.68 14.10 9.73
C ASP A 296 -5.01 15.48 9.67
N PRO A 297 -5.71 16.52 9.17
CA PRO A 297 -5.24 17.89 9.23
C PRO A 297 -5.35 18.42 10.67
N ILE A 298 -4.35 19.18 11.09
CA ILE A 298 -4.27 19.76 12.44
C ILE A 298 -3.83 21.21 12.40
N SER A 299 -4.18 21.94 13.47
CA SER A 299 -3.67 23.26 13.81
C SER A 299 -3.13 23.23 15.24
N MET A 300 -1.93 23.75 15.45
CA MET A 300 -1.30 23.82 16.78
C MET A 300 -0.19 24.88 16.76
N ASP A 301 0.40 25.16 17.92
CA ASP A 301 1.66 25.86 17.97
C ASP A 301 2.83 24.89 17.77
N ASP A 302 3.84 25.33 17.02
CA ASP A 302 5.09 24.56 16.86
C ASP A 302 5.87 24.54 18.19
N PRO A 303 6.96 23.74 18.31
CA PRO A 303 7.75 23.66 19.55
C PRO A 303 8.36 25.00 20.03
N PHE A 304 8.32 26.03 19.21
CA PHE A 304 8.87 27.34 19.52
C PHE A 304 7.79 28.42 19.71
N GLY A 305 6.51 28.06 19.61
CA GLY A 305 5.37 28.91 19.86
C GLY A 305 4.80 29.65 18.64
N ASP A 306 5.25 29.27 17.43
CA ASP A 306 4.67 29.83 16.20
C ASP A 306 3.46 28.99 15.76
N PRO A 307 2.32 29.60 15.40
CA PRO A 307 1.14 28.85 14.93
C PRO A 307 1.43 28.14 13.61
N MET A 308 1.07 26.85 13.54
CA MET A 308 1.21 26.03 12.34
C MET A 308 -0.07 25.28 11.99
N THR A 309 -0.23 24.98 10.71
CA THR A 309 -1.20 24.03 10.20
C THR A 309 -0.50 22.98 9.34
N GLY A 310 -1.00 21.78 9.33
CA GLY A 310 -0.39 20.70 8.55
C GLY A 310 -1.15 19.40 8.68
N ILE A 311 -0.54 18.32 8.26
CA ILE A 311 -1.09 16.97 8.35
C ILE A 311 -0.20 16.11 9.24
N ILE A 312 -0.81 15.22 10.01
CA ILE A 312 -0.09 14.20 10.78
C ILE A 312 0.49 13.17 9.81
N LYS A 313 1.82 13.09 9.76
CA LYS A 313 2.54 12.11 8.94
C LYS A 313 2.64 10.76 9.62
N SER A 314 3.02 10.75 10.90
CA SER A 314 3.18 9.53 11.69
C SER A 314 2.94 9.79 13.17
N MET A 315 2.55 8.72 13.89
CA MET A 315 2.38 8.73 15.34
C MET A 315 2.95 7.43 15.92
N ASP A 316 3.85 7.55 16.88
CA ASP A 316 4.32 6.42 17.71
C ASP A 316 3.75 6.57 19.12
N ILE A 317 2.76 5.75 19.45
CA ILE A 317 1.96 5.89 20.67
C ILE A 317 2.50 4.98 21.77
N ASN A 318 2.97 5.59 22.85
CA ASN A 318 3.31 4.89 24.08
C ASN A 318 2.09 4.89 25.03
N ILE A 319 1.65 3.70 25.38
CA ILE A 319 0.48 3.49 26.20
C ILE A 319 0.94 3.17 27.62
N SER A 320 0.78 4.14 28.52
CA SER A 320 1.03 3.99 29.93
C SER A 320 -0.17 4.56 30.71
N ASN A 321 0.04 5.42 31.70
CA ASN A 321 -1.03 6.14 32.40
C ASN A 321 -1.65 7.25 31.52
N LEU A 322 -0.95 7.64 30.44
CA LEU A 322 -1.40 8.58 29.41
C LEU A 322 -1.13 7.99 28.04
N LEU A 323 -1.99 8.26 27.09
CA LEU A 323 -1.74 7.99 25.67
C LEU A 323 -0.84 9.11 25.13
N ARG A 324 0.49 8.92 25.24
CA ARG A 324 1.48 9.86 24.71
C ARG A 324 1.95 9.37 23.33
N ALA A 325 1.94 10.25 22.37
CA ALA A 325 2.51 9.96 21.04
C ALA A 325 3.70 10.89 20.75
N GLN A 326 4.74 10.31 20.18
CA GLN A 326 5.70 11.04 19.38
C GLN A 326 5.12 11.18 17.99
N THR A 327 4.93 12.40 17.51
CA THR A 327 4.19 12.70 16.30
C THR A 327 5.03 13.54 15.36
N GLU A 328 5.01 13.17 14.07
CA GLU A 328 5.58 13.98 13.00
C GLU A 328 4.46 14.64 12.19
N PHE A 329 4.64 15.91 11.87
CA PHE A 329 3.72 16.73 11.09
C PHE A 329 4.41 17.28 9.84
N VAL A 330 3.73 17.29 8.71
CA VAL A 330 4.16 18.03 7.51
C VAL A 330 3.42 19.34 7.47
N GLU A 331 4.15 20.44 7.74
CA GLU A 331 3.57 21.78 7.79
C GLU A 331 3.21 22.31 6.39
N GLY A 332 2.09 23.01 6.31
CA GLY A 332 1.61 23.65 5.11
C GLY A 332 1.17 22.69 4.00
N TYR A 333 1.08 21.39 4.27
CA TYR A 333 0.49 20.45 3.32
C TYR A 333 -1.02 20.36 3.52
N THR A 334 -1.75 20.61 2.44
CA THR A 334 -3.18 20.38 2.33
C THR A 334 -3.40 19.33 1.27
N PRO A 335 -4.07 18.19 1.58
CA PRO A 335 -4.40 17.18 0.59
C PRO A 335 -5.29 17.76 -0.51
N THR A 336 -4.99 17.45 -1.75
CA THR A 336 -5.74 17.90 -2.94
C THR A 336 -6.48 16.73 -3.59
#